data_a836b03cfb22d1e9270f5f28b7cda91e
#
_entry.id   a836b03cfb22d1e9270f5f28b7cda91e
#
_cell.length_a   1.000
_cell.length_b   1.000
_cell.length_c   1.000
_cell.angle_alpha   90.00
_cell.angle_beta   90.00
_cell.angle_gamma   90.00
#
_symmetry.space_group_name_H-M   'P 1'
#
loop_
_entity.id
_entity.type
_entity.pdbx_description
1 polymer ?
#
loop_
_entity_poly.entity_id
_entity_poly.type
_entity_poly.pdbx_seq_one_letter_code
_entity_poly.pdbx_strand_id
1 'polypeptide(L)'
;MSKATHEDYVNKYGRNIRIKGLGRFEDRLLTTDPVALGYVLNHPKLYEKPWQSRRVISRLIGEGMLAAEGPEHKRMRGVGNPAFSVQNMRAFVPITFKKAFELRDKWNSMIDQSNSKSTEEKEGMSNESKQLEAKLDVCHWISRATFDVIGLAGFDYSFSAIQHETNELFMAYKDMFEIAVSRGETLLDIAIVYFPWLEEYFPNEKTRTDQRSQEIINRVGTQIIKEKTRRVVEGEANGSEYKGIDFLTLLIKSNLAKNTPEHMRISDEELLANVNTFFFAGSDTTSLALTWILYHLAAHPKIQDRLRAELRAFTEAGHDIPSDPESPDWQNLWSGLDELPFLNNVIRETLRLIPPVHSSIRVAVEDGVIPTVDAIKMRDGSVQYGINIQEGQFIHVPIESMNVDKGVWGEDSWSFNPDRWDDLPDAVLDQPGLYNHTLSFSSGPRACIGMKFSVIEMKSFLHVLLTNFAFDRDEGERIFAANVVLTRPYVAGKFIEGSQCPLYVSRI
;
A
#
# COMPACT_ATOMS: atom_id res chain seq x y z
N MET A 1 -9.89 -4.86 14.47
CA MET A 1 -10.63 -6.12 14.68
C MET A 1 -10.01 -7.14 13.73
N SER A 2 -9.71 -8.36 14.17
CA SER A 2 -9.10 -9.37 13.30
C SER A 2 -10.12 -10.02 12.37
N LYS A 3 -9.67 -10.64 11.27
CA LYS A 3 -10.55 -11.38 10.35
C LYS A 3 -11.32 -12.51 11.05
N ALA A 4 -10.70 -13.20 12.03
CA ALA A 4 -11.39 -14.21 12.83
C ALA A 4 -12.54 -13.62 13.64
N THR A 5 -12.34 -12.47 14.27
CA THR A 5 -13.41 -11.77 15.01
C THR A 5 -14.55 -11.32 14.09
N HIS A 6 -14.23 -10.87 12.87
CA HIS A 6 -15.25 -10.51 11.89
C HIS A 6 -16.05 -11.75 11.46
N GLU A 7 -15.39 -12.87 11.17
CA GLU A 7 -16.06 -14.12 10.80
C GLU A 7 -17.00 -14.61 11.92
N ASP A 8 -16.52 -14.61 13.16
CA ASP A 8 -17.36 -14.98 14.32
C ASP A 8 -18.61 -14.08 14.43
N TYR A 9 -18.45 -12.78 14.19
CA TYR A 9 -19.58 -11.85 14.25
C TYR A 9 -20.55 -12.05 13.08
N VAL A 10 -20.04 -12.22 11.86
CA VAL A 10 -20.88 -12.48 10.68
C VAL A 10 -21.66 -13.80 10.85
N ASN A 11 -21.00 -14.85 11.30
CA ASN A 11 -21.64 -16.14 11.55
C ASN A 11 -22.74 -16.07 12.61
N LYS A 12 -22.54 -15.24 13.64
CA LYS A 12 -23.48 -15.13 14.77
C LYS A 12 -24.61 -14.13 14.52
N TYR A 13 -24.35 -13.02 13.84
CA TYR A 13 -25.26 -11.88 13.77
C TYR A 13 -25.67 -11.49 12.33
N GLY A 14 -25.09 -12.18 11.31
CA GLY A 14 -25.28 -11.85 9.91
C GLY A 14 -24.34 -10.74 9.42
N ARG A 15 -24.52 -10.31 8.17
CA ARG A 15 -23.62 -9.37 7.48
C ARG A 15 -23.68 -7.92 7.94
N ASN A 16 -24.79 -7.53 8.59
CA ASN A 16 -25.05 -6.15 9.00
C ASN A 16 -25.18 -6.08 10.53
N ILE A 17 -24.18 -5.52 11.20
CA ILE A 17 -24.02 -5.63 12.65
C ILE A 17 -23.84 -4.24 13.25
N ARG A 18 -24.61 -3.95 14.30
CA ARG A 18 -24.36 -2.79 15.15
C ARG A 18 -23.28 -3.11 16.17
N ILE A 19 -22.16 -2.42 16.10
CA ILE A 19 -21.06 -2.51 17.06
C ILE A 19 -20.91 -1.21 17.84
N LYS A 20 -20.29 -1.28 19.02
CA LYS A 20 -19.91 -0.09 19.79
C LYS A 20 -18.50 0.32 19.43
N GLY A 21 -18.30 1.62 19.20
CA GLY A 21 -17.00 2.23 19.00
C GLY A 21 -16.35 2.68 20.33
N LEU A 22 -15.67 3.81 20.30
CA LEU A 22 -15.09 4.43 21.48
C LEU A 22 -16.20 4.97 22.40
N GLY A 23 -16.47 4.25 23.49
CA GLY A 23 -17.48 4.61 24.46
C GLY A 23 -18.87 4.02 24.20
N ARG A 24 -19.75 4.21 25.18
CA ARG A 24 -21.12 3.63 25.16
C ARG A 24 -22.06 4.25 24.13
N PHE A 25 -21.76 5.47 23.69
CA PHE A 25 -22.68 6.30 22.91
C PHE A 25 -22.38 6.28 21.40
N GLU A 26 -21.26 5.73 20.97
CA GLU A 26 -20.88 5.66 19.58
C GLU A 26 -21.32 4.32 18.98
N ASP A 27 -22.37 4.36 18.18
CA ASP A 27 -22.82 3.20 17.41
C ASP A 27 -22.17 3.21 16.03
N ARG A 28 -21.68 2.06 15.62
CA ARG A 28 -21.09 1.85 14.29
C ARG A 28 -21.82 0.73 13.56
N LEU A 29 -22.11 0.94 12.30
CA LEU A 29 -22.48 -0.13 11.40
C LEU A 29 -21.20 -0.86 10.94
N LEU A 30 -21.08 -2.14 11.29
CA LEU A 30 -20.16 -3.06 10.65
C LEU A 30 -20.94 -3.80 9.56
N THR A 31 -20.53 -3.69 8.30
CA THR A 31 -21.23 -4.40 7.22
C THR A 31 -20.23 -5.13 6.33
N THR A 32 -20.58 -6.37 5.96
CA THR A 32 -19.94 -7.18 4.91
C THR A 32 -20.92 -7.43 3.75
N ASP A 33 -22.01 -6.70 3.71
CA ASP A 33 -22.98 -6.73 2.60
C ASP A 33 -22.40 -6.00 1.38
N PRO A 34 -22.26 -6.66 0.22
CA PRO A 34 -21.61 -6.07 -0.95
C PRO A 34 -22.39 -4.88 -1.53
N VAL A 35 -23.72 -4.91 -1.48
CA VAL A 35 -24.55 -3.80 -1.97
C VAL A 35 -24.42 -2.59 -1.03
N ALA A 36 -24.47 -2.82 0.29
CA ALA A 36 -24.28 -1.76 1.27
C ALA A 36 -22.90 -1.10 1.15
N LEU A 37 -21.83 -1.89 1.05
CA LEU A 37 -20.48 -1.36 0.88
C LEU A 37 -20.27 -0.67 -0.47
N GLY A 38 -20.80 -1.25 -1.54
CA GLY A 38 -20.79 -0.64 -2.86
C GLY A 38 -21.51 0.72 -2.86
N TYR A 39 -22.67 0.80 -2.19
CA TYR A 39 -23.41 2.04 -2.04
C TYR A 39 -22.60 3.09 -1.27
N VAL A 40 -22.09 2.75 -0.09
CA VAL A 40 -21.31 3.65 0.75
C VAL A 40 -20.07 4.19 0.04
N LEU A 41 -19.33 3.31 -0.66
CA LEU A 41 -18.07 3.68 -1.33
C LEU A 41 -18.31 4.52 -2.62
N ASN A 42 -19.46 4.36 -3.27
CA ASN A 42 -19.81 5.12 -4.48
C ASN A 42 -20.50 6.46 -4.18
N HIS A 43 -20.91 6.72 -2.92
CA HIS A 43 -21.54 7.97 -2.52
C HIS A 43 -20.66 8.77 -1.52
N PRO A 44 -19.44 9.20 -1.92
CA PRO A 44 -18.49 9.86 -1.02
C PRO A 44 -18.95 11.24 -0.51
N LYS A 45 -20.03 11.78 -1.05
CA LYS A 45 -20.67 13.02 -0.54
C LYS A 45 -21.61 12.75 0.65
N LEU A 46 -22.16 11.54 0.73
CA LEU A 46 -23.02 11.10 1.82
C LEU A 46 -22.23 10.39 2.92
N TYR A 47 -21.07 9.81 2.56
CA TYR A 47 -20.24 9.00 3.44
C TYR A 47 -18.78 9.43 3.36
N GLU A 48 -18.39 10.35 4.23
CA GLU A 48 -17.04 10.91 4.28
C GLU A 48 -16.14 10.16 5.26
N LYS A 49 -14.83 10.44 5.22
CA LYS A 49 -13.94 10.03 6.32
C LYS A 49 -14.27 10.83 7.57
N PRO A 50 -14.36 10.20 8.76
CA PRO A 50 -14.56 10.91 10.01
C PRO A 50 -13.49 11.99 10.22
N TRP A 51 -13.84 13.12 10.80
CA TRP A 51 -12.90 14.22 11.06
C TRP A 51 -11.72 13.76 11.93
N GLN A 52 -11.89 12.81 12.83
CA GLN A 52 -10.82 12.22 13.64
C GLN A 52 -9.76 11.54 12.77
N SER A 53 -10.19 10.72 11.80
CA SER A 53 -9.29 10.06 10.86
C SER A 53 -8.60 11.08 9.96
N ARG A 54 -9.34 12.08 9.45
CA ARG A 54 -8.77 13.16 8.64
C ARG A 54 -7.71 13.92 9.41
N ARG A 55 -7.95 14.23 10.67
CA ARG A 55 -7.01 14.92 11.54
C ARG A 55 -5.71 14.13 11.75
N VAL A 56 -5.82 12.82 12.01
CA VAL A 56 -4.63 11.96 12.14
C VAL A 56 -3.84 11.94 10.84
N ILE A 57 -4.51 11.81 9.69
CA ILE A 57 -3.87 11.83 8.37
C ILE A 57 -3.21 13.18 8.11
N SER A 58 -3.94 14.29 8.32
CA SER A 58 -3.42 15.65 8.09
C SER A 58 -2.23 15.98 8.99
N ARG A 59 -2.24 15.46 10.22
CA ARG A 59 -1.12 15.62 11.14
C ARG A 59 0.13 14.88 10.63
N LEU A 60 -0.02 13.71 10.04
CA LEU A 60 1.11 12.89 9.58
C LEU A 60 1.69 13.37 8.25
N ILE A 61 0.83 13.68 7.28
CA ILE A 61 1.24 13.93 5.89
C ILE A 61 0.68 15.21 5.28
N GLY A 62 0.01 16.05 6.08
CA GLY A 62 -0.61 17.28 5.60
C GLY A 62 -2.00 17.10 5.00
N GLU A 63 -2.61 18.23 4.58
CA GLU A 63 -3.97 18.27 4.02
C GLU A 63 -3.99 17.98 2.50
N GLY A 64 -3.34 16.89 2.10
CA GLY A 64 -3.31 16.42 0.72
C GLY A 64 -4.55 15.61 0.34
N MET A 65 -4.51 15.03 -0.87
CA MET A 65 -5.61 14.25 -1.48
C MET A 65 -6.14 13.14 -0.57
N LEU A 66 -5.29 12.53 0.26
CA LEU A 66 -5.71 11.46 1.16
C LEU A 66 -6.58 11.98 2.32
N ALA A 67 -6.30 13.16 2.84
CA ALA A 67 -7.08 13.79 3.93
C ALA A 67 -8.33 14.52 3.43
N ALA A 68 -8.27 15.12 2.23
CA ALA A 68 -9.32 15.94 1.64
C ALA A 68 -10.65 15.21 1.44
N GLU A 69 -11.76 15.92 1.56
CA GLU A 69 -13.12 15.44 1.28
C GLU A 69 -13.86 16.38 0.31
N GLY A 70 -15.02 15.95 -0.18
CA GLY A 70 -15.93 16.76 -0.99
C GLY A 70 -15.28 17.43 -2.22
N PRO A 71 -15.53 18.75 -2.42
CA PRO A 71 -14.99 19.52 -3.55
C PRO A 71 -13.47 19.57 -3.60
N GLU A 72 -12.80 19.66 -2.45
CA GLU A 72 -11.34 19.72 -2.36
C GLU A 72 -10.70 18.44 -2.90
N HIS A 73 -11.18 17.28 -2.45
CA HIS A 73 -10.69 16.02 -3.00
C HIS A 73 -10.93 15.92 -4.50
N LYS A 74 -12.14 16.31 -4.99
CA LYS A 74 -12.45 16.29 -6.42
C LYS A 74 -11.47 17.15 -7.22
N ARG A 75 -11.12 18.33 -6.69
CA ARG A 75 -10.17 19.27 -7.29
C ARG A 75 -8.76 18.66 -7.34
N MET A 76 -8.23 18.21 -6.21
CA MET A 76 -6.89 17.60 -6.14
C MET A 76 -6.80 16.33 -7.01
N ARG A 77 -7.85 15.50 -7.00
CA ARG A 77 -7.92 14.32 -7.85
C ARG A 77 -7.94 14.68 -9.35
N GLY A 78 -8.65 15.76 -9.71
CA GLY A 78 -8.70 16.26 -11.08
C GLY A 78 -7.34 16.67 -11.61
N VAL A 79 -6.54 17.37 -10.78
CA VAL A 79 -5.16 17.75 -11.12
C VAL A 79 -4.21 16.54 -11.13
N GLY A 80 -4.42 15.56 -10.23
CA GLY A 80 -3.56 14.40 -10.10
C GLY A 80 -3.80 13.30 -11.14
N ASN A 81 -5.05 13.06 -11.57
CA ASN A 81 -5.40 11.93 -12.45
C ASN A 81 -4.56 11.82 -13.73
N PRO A 82 -4.24 12.92 -14.45
CA PRO A 82 -3.42 12.84 -15.65
C PRO A 82 -2.05 12.20 -15.41
N ALA A 83 -1.43 12.45 -14.25
CA ALA A 83 -0.14 11.86 -13.89
C ALA A 83 -0.21 10.32 -13.78
N PHE A 84 -1.37 9.78 -13.40
CA PHE A 84 -1.60 8.34 -13.25
C PHE A 84 -2.27 7.69 -14.48
N SER A 85 -2.19 8.31 -15.65
CA SER A 85 -2.66 7.72 -16.91
C SER A 85 -1.87 6.44 -17.26
N VAL A 86 -2.47 5.53 -18.03
CA VAL A 86 -1.81 4.28 -18.47
C VAL A 86 -0.49 4.55 -19.19
N GLN A 87 -0.47 5.58 -20.04
CA GLN A 87 0.73 5.95 -20.80
C GLN A 87 1.87 6.37 -19.87
N ASN A 88 1.58 7.22 -18.88
CA ASN A 88 2.59 7.67 -17.91
C ASN A 88 3.07 6.52 -17.01
N MET A 89 2.14 5.62 -16.62
CA MET A 89 2.51 4.46 -15.79
C MET A 89 3.53 3.56 -16.49
N ARG A 90 3.38 3.32 -17.79
CA ARG A 90 4.33 2.52 -18.58
C ARG A 90 5.73 3.10 -18.62
N ALA A 91 5.85 4.42 -18.58
CA ALA A 91 7.14 5.11 -18.58
C ALA A 91 7.96 4.87 -17.28
N PHE A 92 7.33 4.36 -16.22
CA PHE A 92 8.03 4.04 -14.97
C PHE A 92 8.59 2.61 -14.90
N VAL A 93 8.26 1.76 -15.88
CA VAL A 93 8.76 0.37 -15.92
C VAL A 93 10.30 0.30 -15.85
N PRO A 94 11.07 1.10 -16.62
CA PRO A 94 12.53 1.10 -16.50
C PRO A 94 13.03 1.44 -15.09
N ILE A 95 12.34 2.35 -14.39
CA ILE A 95 12.70 2.77 -13.04
C ILE A 95 12.50 1.63 -12.04
N THR A 96 11.35 0.93 -12.14
CA THR A 96 11.04 -0.19 -11.23
C THR A 96 12.03 -1.34 -11.43
N PHE A 97 12.36 -1.70 -12.66
CA PHE A 97 13.39 -2.71 -12.95
C PHE A 97 14.78 -2.30 -12.45
N LYS A 98 15.19 -1.05 -12.70
CA LYS A 98 16.47 -0.53 -12.20
C LYS A 98 16.60 -0.71 -10.68
N LYS A 99 15.57 -0.34 -9.92
CA LYS A 99 15.61 -0.46 -8.47
C LYS A 99 15.50 -1.90 -7.98
N ALA A 100 14.78 -2.76 -8.70
CA ALA A 100 14.76 -4.19 -8.43
C ALA A 100 16.16 -4.82 -8.63
N PHE A 101 16.91 -4.41 -9.66
CA PHE A 101 18.30 -4.84 -9.86
C PHE A 101 19.25 -4.30 -8.79
N GLU A 102 19.12 -3.03 -8.40
CA GLU A 102 19.90 -2.48 -7.28
C GLU A 102 19.66 -3.27 -5.99
N LEU A 103 18.42 -3.67 -5.71
CA LEU A 103 18.08 -4.52 -4.56
C LEU A 103 18.70 -5.92 -4.69
N ARG A 104 18.60 -6.55 -5.87
CA ARG A 104 19.24 -7.84 -6.17
C ARG A 104 20.74 -7.79 -5.89
N ASP A 105 21.41 -6.75 -6.35
CA ASP A 105 22.88 -6.61 -6.20
C ASP A 105 23.26 -6.37 -4.74
N LYS A 106 22.45 -5.61 -4.00
CA LYS A 106 22.62 -5.44 -2.55
C LYS A 106 22.50 -6.79 -1.82
N TRP A 107 21.46 -7.58 -2.12
CA TRP A 107 21.28 -8.90 -1.50
C TRP A 107 22.38 -9.88 -1.88
N ASN A 108 22.86 -9.87 -3.13
CA ASN A 108 24.01 -10.64 -3.54
C ASN A 108 25.24 -10.32 -2.68
N SER A 109 25.54 -9.04 -2.48
CA SER A 109 26.65 -8.61 -1.61
C SER A 109 26.50 -9.09 -0.17
N MET A 110 25.27 -9.07 0.37
CA MET A 110 24.99 -9.52 1.74
C MET A 110 25.14 -11.05 1.88
N ILE A 111 24.72 -11.81 0.87
CA ILE A 111 24.92 -13.26 0.82
C ILE A 111 26.42 -13.59 0.79
N ASP A 112 27.21 -12.89 -0.03
CA ASP A 112 28.67 -13.08 -0.08
C ASP A 112 29.34 -12.80 1.26
N GLN A 113 28.93 -11.71 1.94
CA GLN A 113 29.47 -11.35 3.24
C GLN A 113 29.12 -12.37 4.34
N SER A 114 27.87 -12.89 4.31
CA SER A 114 27.42 -13.91 5.25
C SER A 114 28.25 -15.20 5.11
N ASN A 115 28.46 -15.62 3.87
CA ASN A 115 29.22 -16.84 3.57
C ASN A 115 30.71 -16.70 3.89
N SER A 116 31.34 -15.54 3.68
CA SER A 116 32.75 -15.29 4.04
C SER A 116 32.97 -15.42 5.55
N LYS A 117 32.11 -14.84 6.38
CA LYS A 117 32.17 -14.94 7.83
C LYS A 117 32.02 -16.38 8.33
N SER A 118 31.10 -17.15 7.72
CA SER A 118 30.87 -18.55 8.09
C SER A 118 32.03 -19.48 7.69
N THR A 119 32.90 -19.08 6.77
CA THR A 119 34.08 -19.83 6.32
C THR A 119 35.26 -19.60 7.27
N GLU A 120 35.44 -18.39 7.79
CA GLU A 120 36.47 -18.07 8.78
C GLU A 120 36.24 -18.77 10.12
N GLU A 121 34.95 -19.02 10.51
CA GLU A 121 34.61 -19.72 11.76
C GLU A 121 34.72 -21.26 11.66
N LYS A 122 34.82 -21.85 10.44
CA LYS A 122 34.78 -23.30 10.19
C LYS A 122 35.96 -23.81 9.36
N GLU A 123 37.19 -23.41 9.65
CA GLU A 123 38.37 -24.10 9.14
C GLU A 123 38.43 -25.52 9.74
N GLY A 124 37.82 -26.50 9.06
CA GLY A 124 37.94 -27.91 9.45
C GLY A 124 36.82 -28.89 9.04
N MET A 125 35.77 -28.49 8.36
CA MET A 125 34.70 -29.42 7.95
C MET A 125 34.47 -29.44 6.45
N SER A 126 34.28 -30.68 5.94
CA SER A 126 34.16 -31.08 4.52
C SER A 126 33.26 -30.21 3.64
N ASN A 127 33.71 -29.98 2.40
CA ASN A 127 32.99 -29.38 1.26
C ASN A 127 31.77 -30.24 0.84
N GLU A 128 30.66 -30.13 1.55
CA GLU A 128 29.34 -30.36 0.93
C GLU A 128 28.90 -29.04 0.31
N SER A 129 28.32 -29.08 -0.90
CA SER A 129 27.91 -27.92 -1.72
C SER A 129 27.05 -26.95 -0.86
N LYS A 130 27.72 -25.97 -0.24
CA LYS A 130 27.05 -24.94 0.57
C LYS A 130 26.22 -24.09 -0.37
N GLN A 131 24.91 -24.19 -0.25
CA GLN A 131 23.98 -23.26 -0.89
C GLN A 131 24.32 -21.85 -0.39
N LEU A 132 24.59 -20.93 -1.32
CA LEU A 132 24.93 -19.54 -1.00
C LEU A 132 23.65 -18.82 -0.54
N GLU A 133 23.46 -18.74 0.78
CA GLU A 133 22.26 -18.16 1.39
C GLU A 133 22.59 -17.18 2.53
N ALA A 134 21.64 -16.27 2.79
CA ALA A 134 21.66 -15.43 3.97
C ALA A 134 20.23 -15.22 4.52
N LYS A 135 20.12 -15.08 5.84
CA LYS A 135 18.87 -14.66 6.48
C LYS A 135 18.75 -13.15 6.41
N LEU A 136 17.79 -12.65 5.62
CA LEU A 136 17.57 -11.23 5.37
C LEU A 136 16.19 -10.80 5.83
N ASP A 137 16.08 -9.63 6.46
CA ASP A 137 14.80 -8.98 6.68
C ASP A 137 14.31 -8.36 5.36
N VAL A 138 13.50 -9.11 4.62
CA VAL A 138 13.00 -8.68 3.31
C VAL A 138 12.07 -7.45 3.42
N CYS A 139 11.35 -7.29 4.54
CA CYS A 139 10.52 -6.10 4.78
C CYS A 139 11.38 -4.82 4.83
N HIS A 140 12.49 -4.86 5.56
CA HIS A 140 13.44 -3.75 5.66
C HIS A 140 13.98 -3.32 4.29
N TRP A 141 14.43 -4.28 3.48
CA TRP A 141 15.09 -3.97 2.21
C TRP A 141 14.11 -3.59 1.11
N ILE A 142 12.95 -4.25 1.04
CA ILE A 142 11.92 -3.91 0.06
C ILE A 142 11.37 -2.51 0.33
N SER A 143 11.17 -2.11 1.59
CA SER A 143 10.68 -0.76 1.91
C SER A 143 11.63 0.35 1.44
N ARG A 144 12.94 0.11 1.49
CA ARG A 144 13.95 1.03 0.92
C ARG A 144 13.91 1.08 -0.59
N ALA A 145 13.73 -0.07 -1.22
CA ALA A 145 13.67 -0.14 -2.67
C ALA A 145 12.42 0.56 -3.23
N THR A 146 11.25 0.33 -2.65
CA THR A 146 10.00 1.01 -3.05
C THR A 146 10.04 2.53 -2.75
N PHE A 147 10.74 2.94 -1.68
CA PHE A 147 10.99 4.35 -1.40
C PHE A 147 11.89 4.99 -2.46
N ASP A 148 12.92 4.29 -2.93
CA ASP A 148 13.76 4.76 -4.03
C ASP A 148 13.00 4.80 -5.37
N VAL A 149 12.07 3.86 -5.60
CA VAL A 149 11.18 3.86 -6.78
C VAL A 149 10.30 5.09 -6.79
N ILE A 150 9.59 5.37 -5.68
CA ILE A 150 8.70 6.55 -5.62
C ILE A 150 9.50 7.86 -5.69
N GLY A 151 10.74 7.86 -5.18
CA GLY A 151 11.65 9.00 -5.31
C GLY A 151 11.92 9.35 -6.76
N LEU A 152 12.27 8.37 -7.59
CA LEU A 152 12.55 8.58 -9.00
C LEU A 152 11.27 8.79 -9.82
N ALA A 153 10.29 7.89 -9.71
CA ALA A 153 9.06 7.96 -10.49
C ALA A 153 8.16 9.14 -10.07
N GLY A 154 8.13 9.44 -8.78
CA GLY A 154 7.31 10.51 -8.25
C GLY A 154 7.90 11.88 -8.41
N PHE A 155 9.23 12.02 -8.28
CA PHE A 155 9.88 13.31 -8.08
C PHE A 155 11.15 13.50 -8.89
N ASP A 156 11.59 12.49 -9.66
CA ASP A 156 12.88 12.46 -10.34
C ASP A 156 14.03 12.81 -9.36
N TYR A 157 13.94 12.23 -8.15
CA TYR A 157 14.89 12.46 -7.08
C TYR A 157 15.41 11.12 -6.55
N SER A 158 16.74 10.95 -6.54
CA SER A 158 17.38 9.73 -6.05
C SER A 158 17.68 9.85 -4.56
N PHE A 159 16.98 9.05 -3.75
CA PHE A 159 17.28 8.95 -2.32
C PHE A 159 18.43 7.99 -2.03
N SER A 160 18.63 6.99 -2.87
CA SER A 160 19.65 5.93 -2.67
C SER A 160 19.52 5.24 -1.30
N ALA A 161 18.27 4.97 -0.88
CA ALA A 161 17.97 4.35 0.41
C ALA A 161 18.43 2.89 0.49
N ILE A 162 18.54 2.19 -0.66
CA ILE A 162 19.11 0.85 -0.74
C ILE A 162 20.60 0.88 -0.37
N GLN A 163 21.35 1.89 -0.84
CA GLN A 163 22.79 2.03 -0.63
C GLN A 163 23.12 2.65 0.73
N HIS A 164 22.34 3.64 1.16
CA HIS A 164 22.59 4.44 2.37
C HIS A 164 21.52 4.18 3.43
N GLU A 165 21.83 3.33 4.40
CA GLU A 165 20.91 2.96 5.48
C GLU A 165 20.51 4.15 6.37
N THR A 166 21.31 5.20 6.40
CA THR A 166 21.10 6.43 7.19
C THR A 166 20.42 7.55 6.38
N ASN A 167 19.69 7.23 5.29
CA ASN A 167 18.98 8.26 4.55
C ASN A 167 17.99 9.02 5.46
N GLU A 168 18.19 10.33 5.59
CA GLU A 168 17.47 11.20 6.55
C GLU A 168 15.95 11.19 6.30
N LEU A 169 15.53 11.30 5.04
CA LEU A 169 14.11 11.36 4.71
C LEU A 169 13.43 10.00 4.91
N PHE A 170 14.09 8.90 4.49
CA PHE A 170 13.58 7.55 4.72
C PHE A 170 13.40 7.28 6.21
N MET A 171 14.41 7.63 7.03
CA MET A 171 14.33 7.45 8.48
C MET A 171 13.22 8.31 9.10
N ALA A 172 13.03 9.56 8.64
CA ALA A 172 11.98 10.42 9.14
C ALA A 172 10.57 9.82 8.88
N TYR A 173 10.32 9.29 7.67
CA TYR A 173 9.08 8.58 7.39
C TYR A 173 8.92 7.30 8.22
N LYS A 174 9.98 6.50 8.31
CA LYS A 174 9.96 5.26 9.10
C LYS A 174 9.65 5.54 10.56
N ASP A 175 10.38 6.47 11.20
CA ASP A 175 10.22 6.83 12.61
C ASP A 175 8.80 7.34 12.90
N MET A 176 8.26 8.19 12.04
CA MET A 176 6.91 8.74 12.20
C MET A 176 5.84 7.63 12.25
N PHE A 177 5.97 6.59 11.40
CA PHE A 177 5.00 5.49 11.36
C PHE A 177 5.27 4.37 12.36
N GLU A 178 6.53 4.03 12.64
CA GLU A 178 6.87 3.00 13.64
C GLU A 178 6.55 3.44 15.06
N ILE A 179 6.78 4.70 15.41
CA ILE A 179 6.43 5.23 16.73
C ILE A 179 4.92 5.30 16.92
N ALA A 180 4.17 5.63 15.86
CA ALA A 180 2.71 5.59 15.91
C ALA A 180 2.17 4.19 16.30
N VAL A 181 2.96 3.14 16.01
CA VAL A 181 2.57 1.73 16.14
C VAL A 181 3.14 1.07 17.39
N SER A 182 4.42 1.28 17.70
CA SER A 182 5.16 0.44 18.65
C SER A 182 4.81 0.65 20.13
N ARG A 183 4.23 1.78 20.48
CA ARG A 183 3.96 2.15 21.89
C ARG A 183 2.51 2.05 22.33
N GLY A 184 1.59 1.60 21.46
CA GLY A 184 0.15 1.60 21.75
C GLY A 184 -0.41 3.03 21.94
N GLU A 185 -1.70 3.21 21.70
CA GLU A 185 -2.36 4.49 21.96
C GLU A 185 -2.62 4.63 23.45
N THR A 186 -2.07 5.69 24.05
CA THR A 186 -2.40 6.06 25.44
C THR A 186 -3.71 6.86 25.48
N LEU A 187 -4.33 6.96 26.65
CA LEU A 187 -5.49 7.85 26.83
C LEU A 187 -5.17 9.30 26.47
N LEU A 188 -3.92 9.72 26.68
CA LEU A 188 -3.45 11.05 26.28
C LEU A 188 -3.39 11.20 24.76
N ASP A 189 -2.94 10.20 24.00
CA ASP A 189 -2.91 10.24 22.54
C ASP A 189 -4.33 10.38 21.97
N ILE A 190 -5.29 9.64 22.54
CA ILE A 190 -6.71 9.78 22.19
C ILE A 190 -7.21 11.18 22.56
N ALA A 191 -6.90 11.68 23.74
CA ALA A 191 -7.30 13.01 24.16
C ALA A 191 -6.73 14.12 23.26
N ILE A 192 -5.48 14.00 22.80
CA ILE A 192 -4.83 14.96 21.86
C ILE A 192 -5.59 15.02 20.52
N VAL A 193 -6.15 13.92 20.03
CA VAL A 193 -6.98 13.96 18.81
C VAL A 193 -8.19 14.87 18.98
N TYR A 194 -8.83 14.87 20.15
CA TYR A 194 -10.01 15.68 20.44
C TYR A 194 -9.65 17.09 20.94
N PHE A 195 -8.57 17.22 21.68
CA PHE A 195 -8.09 18.45 22.34
C PHE A 195 -6.63 18.73 22.00
N PRO A 196 -6.30 19.27 20.80
CA PRO A 196 -4.91 19.44 20.32
C PRO A 196 -4.04 20.31 21.21
N TRP A 197 -4.62 21.27 21.91
CA TRP A 197 -3.90 22.13 22.83
C TRP A 197 -3.20 21.35 23.96
N LEU A 198 -3.68 20.15 24.28
CA LEU A 198 -3.01 19.26 25.24
C LEU A 198 -1.58 18.89 24.81
N GLU A 199 -1.31 18.86 23.52
CA GLU A 199 0.02 18.54 22.99
C GLU A 199 1.08 19.58 23.36
N GLU A 200 0.68 20.87 23.41
CA GLU A 200 1.56 21.96 23.80
C GLU A 200 1.94 21.87 25.29
N TYR A 201 1.01 21.44 26.13
CA TYR A 201 1.24 21.33 27.59
C TYR A 201 1.84 19.99 28.02
N PHE A 202 1.60 18.94 27.25
CA PHE A 202 2.06 17.57 27.56
C PHE A 202 2.79 16.92 26.38
N PRO A 203 3.90 17.53 25.88
CA PRO A 203 4.65 16.96 24.77
C PRO A 203 5.29 15.64 25.20
N ASN A 204 4.90 14.55 24.60
CA ASN A 204 5.52 13.24 24.78
C ASN A 204 6.63 13.00 23.74
N GLU A 205 7.35 11.89 23.88
CA GLU A 205 8.43 11.53 22.94
C GLU A 205 7.89 11.30 21.52
N LYS A 206 6.67 10.76 21.39
CA LYS A 206 5.97 10.59 20.11
C LYS A 206 5.77 11.94 19.41
N THR A 207 5.23 12.92 20.13
CA THR A 207 5.04 14.29 19.61
C THR A 207 6.35 14.92 19.12
N ARG A 208 7.44 14.78 19.89
CA ARG A 208 8.75 15.34 19.50
C ARG A 208 9.32 14.66 18.25
N THR A 209 9.16 13.34 18.14
CA THR A 209 9.62 12.61 16.95
C THR A 209 8.78 12.94 15.74
N ASP A 210 7.45 13.04 15.88
CA ASP A 210 6.56 13.46 14.81
C ASP A 210 6.95 14.86 14.29
N GLN A 211 7.16 15.81 15.19
CA GLN A 211 7.58 17.18 14.84
C GLN A 211 8.91 17.18 14.08
N ARG A 212 9.93 16.49 14.61
CA ARG A 212 11.25 16.40 13.96
C ARG A 212 11.15 15.74 12.57
N SER A 213 10.39 14.66 12.44
CA SER A 213 10.19 13.98 11.17
C SER A 213 9.48 14.89 10.17
N GLN A 214 8.44 15.61 10.59
CA GLN A 214 7.74 16.58 9.74
C GLN A 214 8.63 17.75 9.30
N GLU A 215 9.50 18.26 10.16
CA GLU A 215 10.46 19.31 9.79
C GLU A 215 11.37 18.84 8.65
N ILE A 216 11.91 17.59 8.74
CA ILE A 216 12.74 17.00 7.70
C ILE A 216 11.95 16.81 6.41
N ILE A 217 10.77 16.20 6.49
CA ILE A 217 9.89 15.93 5.35
C ILE A 217 9.49 17.21 4.63
N ASN A 218 9.06 18.23 5.37
CA ASN A 218 8.65 19.51 4.81
C ASN A 218 9.84 20.27 4.19
N ARG A 219 11.01 20.25 4.82
CA ARG A 219 12.22 20.88 4.29
C ARG A 219 12.62 20.26 2.95
N VAL A 220 12.74 18.93 2.90
CA VAL A 220 13.14 18.22 1.69
C VAL A 220 12.06 18.32 0.62
N GLY A 221 10.78 18.10 0.96
CA GLY A 221 9.66 18.22 0.03
C GLY A 221 9.56 19.62 -0.60
N THR A 222 9.69 20.68 0.22
CA THR A 222 9.70 22.06 -0.29
C THR A 222 10.87 22.32 -1.24
N GLN A 223 12.06 21.79 -0.94
CA GLN A 223 13.22 21.92 -1.82
C GLN A 223 12.98 21.25 -3.18
N ILE A 224 12.43 20.01 -3.18
CA ILE A 224 12.11 19.28 -4.41
C ILE A 224 11.08 20.06 -5.25
N ILE A 225 10.01 20.56 -4.61
CA ILE A 225 8.96 21.32 -5.30
C ILE A 225 9.53 22.60 -5.93
N LYS A 226 10.29 23.38 -5.19
CA LYS A 226 10.89 24.62 -5.70
C LYS A 226 11.78 24.39 -6.90
N GLU A 227 12.64 23.38 -6.83
CA GLU A 227 13.53 23.04 -7.94
C GLU A 227 12.76 22.57 -9.17
N LYS A 228 11.74 21.72 -9.00
CA LYS A 228 10.90 21.23 -10.11
C LYS A 228 10.09 22.36 -10.73
N THR A 229 9.44 23.18 -9.92
CA THR A 229 8.66 24.32 -10.41
C THR A 229 9.55 25.27 -11.21
N ARG A 230 10.75 25.56 -10.73
CA ARG A 230 11.73 26.36 -11.45
C ARG A 230 12.05 25.78 -12.83
N ARG A 231 12.36 24.48 -12.91
CA ARG A 231 12.68 23.80 -14.18
C ARG A 231 11.50 23.81 -15.17
N VAL A 232 10.28 23.61 -14.70
CA VAL A 232 9.08 23.64 -15.55
C VAL A 232 8.87 25.05 -16.11
N VAL A 233 8.91 26.08 -15.25
CA VAL A 233 8.68 27.48 -15.64
C VAL A 233 9.79 27.99 -16.58
N GLU A 234 11.07 27.70 -16.29
CA GLU A 234 12.19 28.09 -17.15
C GLU A 234 12.14 27.37 -18.51
N GLY A 235 11.72 26.09 -18.53
CA GLY A 235 11.52 25.35 -19.78
C GLY A 235 10.46 26.02 -20.66
N GLU A 236 9.30 26.37 -20.09
CA GLU A 236 8.24 27.07 -20.84
C GLU A 236 8.69 28.45 -21.33
N ALA A 237 9.40 29.22 -20.49
CA ALA A 237 9.89 30.55 -20.85
C ALA A 237 10.91 30.54 -21.99
N ASN A 238 11.74 29.46 -22.09
CA ASN A 238 12.74 29.29 -23.13
C ASN A 238 12.20 28.61 -24.41
N GLY A 239 10.90 28.32 -24.49
CA GLY A 239 10.27 27.63 -25.61
C GLY A 239 10.67 26.16 -25.76
N SER A 240 11.38 25.60 -24.75
CA SER A 240 11.73 24.19 -24.65
C SER A 240 10.86 23.55 -23.57
N GLU A 241 9.87 22.78 -23.96
CA GLU A 241 9.06 22.06 -22.96
C GLU A 241 9.94 21.14 -22.11
N TYR A 242 9.91 21.33 -20.78
CA TYR A 242 10.58 20.39 -19.86
C TYR A 242 9.92 19.01 -19.95
N LYS A 243 10.65 18.01 -20.45
CA LYS A 243 10.13 16.67 -20.75
C LYS A 243 10.02 15.74 -19.53
N GLY A 244 10.07 16.25 -18.29
CA GLY A 244 9.90 15.44 -17.10
C GLY A 244 8.58 14.68 -17.10
N ILE A 245 8.64 13.38 -16.83
CA ILE A 245 7.50 12.46 -16.80
C ILE A 245 7.11 12.04 -15.38
N ASP A 246 7.89 12.47 -14.36
CA ASP A 246 7.61 12.18 -12.96
C ASP A 246 6.29 12.81 -12.49
N PHE A 247 5.67 12.22 -11.45
CA PHE A 247 4.35 12.65 -10.97
C PHE A 247 4.30 14.11 -10.58
N LEU A 248 5.35 14.62 -9.93
CA LEU A 248 5.39 16.02 -9.50
C LEU A 248 5.43 16.97 -10.70
N THR A 249 6.27 16.67 -11.71
CA THR A 249 6.31 17.47 -12.95
C THR A 249 4.96 17.48 -13.64
N LEU A 250 4.31 16.32 -13.77
CA LEU A 250 2.98 16.21 -14.39
C LEU A 250 1.91 16.95 -13.58
N LEU A 251 2.00 16.90 -12.24
CA LEU A 251 1.11 17.63 -11.34
C LEU A 251 1.28 19.14 -11.48
N ILE A 252 2.54 19.65 -11.50
CA ILE A 252 2.85 21.07 -11.70
C ILE A 252 2.36 21.52 -13.08
N LYS A 253 2.65 20.79 -14.15
CA LYS A 253 2.17 21.11 -15.50
C LYS A 253 0.64 21.16 -15.57
N SER A 254 -0.04 20.17 -14.98
CA SER A 254 -1.51 20.15 -14.91
C SER A 254 -2.06 21.34 -14.13
N ASN A 255 -1.39 21.73 -13.05
CA ASN A 255 -1.78 22.88 -12.23
C ASN A 255 -1.57 24.23 -12.93
N LEU A 256 -0.49 24.37 -13.72
CA LEU A 256 -0.15 25.58 -14.46
C LEU A 256 -0.81 25.67 -15.85
N ALA A 257 -1.43 24.59 -16.33
CA ALA A 257 -2.02 24.55 -17.66
C ALA A 257 -3.04 25.68 -17.88
N LYS A 258 -2.98 26.32 -19.05
CA LYS A 258 -3.85 27.47 -19.42
C LYS A 258 -5.34 27.13 -19.33
N ASN A 259 -5.70 25.86 -19.54
CA ASN A 259 -7.09 25.37 -19.50
C ASN A 259 -7.55 25.02 -18.08
N THR A 260 -6.67 25.05 -17.06
CA THR A 260 -7.02 24.81 -15.66
C THR A 260 -7.55 26.09 -15.03
N PRO A 261 -8.86 26.17 -14.73
CA PRO A 261 -9.44 27.33 -14.07
C PRO A 261 -8.75 27.63 -12.74
N GLU A 262 -8.61 28.90 -12.37
CA GLU A 262 -7.92 29.29 -11.15
C GLU A 262 -8.47 28.62 -9.88
N HIS A 263 -9.79 28.49 -9.77
CA HIS A 263 -10.44 27.84 -8.65
C HIS A 263 -10.22 26.30 -8.60
N MET A 264 -9.67 25.71 -9.66
CA MET A 264 -9.30 24.30 -9.72
C MET A 264 -7.82 24.05 -9.42
N ARG A 265 -7.02 25.10 -9.35
CA ARG A 265 -5.60 25.01 -9.02
C ARG A 265 -5.39 24.63 -7.56
N ILE A 266 -4.28 23.96 -7.29
CA ILE A 266 -3.81 23.61 -5.95
C ILE A 266 -2.73 24.61 -5.50
N SER A 267 -2.70 24.97 -4.22
CA SER A 267 -1.69 25.86 -3.64
C SER A 267 -0.34 25.13 -3.45
N ASP A 268 0.71 25.89 -3.10
CA ASP A 268 2.03 25.30 -2.81
C ASP A 268 1.98 24.42 -1.55
N GLU A 269 1.17 24.79 -0.54
CA GLU A 269 0.96 23.98 0.66
C GLU A 269 0.22 22.67 0.33
N GLU A 270 -0.81 22.74 -0.51
CA GLU A 270 -1.53 21.56 -0.99
C GLU A 270 -0.64 20.70 -1.88
N LEU A 271 0.25 21.29 -2.69
CA LEU A 271 1.22 20.58 -3.48
C LEU A 271 2.19 19.80 -2.59
N LEU A 272 2.72 20.43 -1.53
CA LEU A 272 3.59 19.79 -0.53
C LEU A 272 2.86 18.64 0.18
N ALA A 273 1.62 18.84 0.60
CA ALA A 273 0.81 17.79 1.23
C ALA A 273 0.53 16.62 0.29
N ASN A 274 0.37 16.87 -1.03
CA ASN A 274 0.24 15.80 -2.02
C ASN A 274 1.56 15.07 -2.26
N VAL A 275 2.70 15.76 -2.27
CA VAL A 275 4.04 15.15 -2.31
C VAL A 275 4.22 14.20 -1.13
N ASN A 276 3.92 14.64 0.09
CA ASN A 276 3.99 13.83 1.30
C ASN A 276 3.03 12.62 1.23
N THR A 277 1.83 12.83 0.68
CA THR A 277 0.86 11.74 0.44
C THR A 277 1.44 10.68 -0.51
N PHE A 278 2.10 11.09 -1.60
CA PHE A 278 2.66 10.14 -2.57
C PHE A 278 3.87 9.40 -2.03
N PHE A 279 4.72 10.04 -1.23
CA PHE A 279 5.81 9.36 -0.55
C PHE A 279 5.30 8.23 0.34
N PHE A 280 4.37 8.55 1.22
CA PHE A 280 3.80 7.57 2.14
C PHE A 280 3.02 6.48 1.40
N ALA A 281 2.02 6.88 0.61
CA ALA A 281 1.12 5.93 -0.03
C ALA A 281 1.82 5.08 -1.10
N GLY A 282 2.81 5.63 -1.81
CA GLY A 282 3.49 4.96 -2.91
C GLY A 282 4.57 3.98 -2.47
N SER A 283 5.24 4.19 -1.33
CA SER A 283 6.31 3.29 -0.88
C SER A 283 5.80 2.18 0.03
N ASP A 284 5.15 2.53 1.14
CA ASP A 284 4.90 1.61 2.25
C ASP A 284 3.86 0.54 1.90
N THR A 285 2.80 0.89 1.18
CA THR A 285 1.76 -0.08 0.80
C THR A 285 2.28 -1.15 -0.17
N THR A 286 3.06 -0.74 -1.18
CA THR A 286 3.63 -1.67 -2.16
C THR A 286 4.72 -2.53 -1.55
N SER A 287 5.54 -1.96 -0.64
CA SER A 287 6.55 -2.73 0.09
C SER A 287 5.93 -3.84 0.92
N LEU A 288 4.85 -3.55 1.63
CA LEU A 288 4.13 -4.55 2.42
C LEU A 288 3.49 -5.63 1.53
N ALA A 289 2.90 -5.25 0.39
CA ALA A 289 2.37 -6.21 -0.57
C ALA A 289 3.46 -7.17 -1.07
N LEU A 290 4.61 -6.65 -1.52
CA LEU A 290 5.77 -7.45 -1.95
C LEU A 290 6.31 -8.34 -0.82
N THR A 291 6.43 -7.80 0.38
CA THR A 291 6.88 -8.56 1.56
C THR A 291 5.98 -9.76 1.82
N TRP A 292 4.66 -9.57 1.79
CA TRP A 292 3.69 -10.65 1.98
C TRP A 292 3.67 -11.65 0.83
N ILE A 293 3.91 -11.19 -0.42
CA ILE A 293 4.08 -12.10 -1.56
C ILE A 293 5.29 -13.02 -1.32
N LEU A 294 6.45 -12.47 -0.99
CA LEU A 294 7.65 -13.27 -0.73
C LEU A 294 7.46 -14.21 0.46
N TYR A 295 6.80 -13.76 1.53
CA TYR A 295 6.46 -14.61 2.68
C TYR A 295 5.57 -15.80 2.28
N HIS A 296 4.53 -15.56 1.47
CA HIS A 296 3.68 -16.64 0.99
C HIS A 296 4.41 -17.59 0.06
N LEU A 297 5.26 -17.08 -0.83
CA LEU A 297 6.08 -17.91 -1.72
C LEU A 297 7.10 -18.76 -0.95
N ALA A 298 7.74 -18.20 0.07
CA ALA A 298 8.62 -18.93 0.99
C ALA A 298 7.86 -20.00 1.78
N ALA A 299 6.58 -19.78 2.07
CA ALA A 299 5.72 -20.75 2.74
C ALA A 299 5.22 -21.87 1.81
N HIS A 300 5.26 -21.67 0.49
CA HIS A 300 4.70 -22.54 -0.52
C HIS A 300 5.69 -22.78 -1.67
N PRO A 301 6.77 -23.59 -1.46
CA PRO A 301 7.85 -23.78 -2.44
C PRO A 301 7.37 -24.21 -3.83
N LYS A 302 6.35 -25.07 -3.91
CA LYS A 302 5.78 -25.50 -5.20
C LYS A 302 5.16 -24.36 -6.00
N ILE A 303 4.50 -23.41 -5.32
CA ILE A 303 3.92 -22.21 -5.95
C ILE A 303 5.06 -21.27 -6.38
N GLN A 304 6.08 -21.13 -5.54
CA GLN A 304 7.27 -20.35 -5.87
C GLN A 304 7.97 -20.87 -7.12
N ASP A 305 8.19 -22.19 -7.21
CA ASP A 305 8.86 -22.85 -8.35
C ASP A 305 8.03 -22.71 -9.64
N ARG A 306 6.70 -22.87 -9.54
CA ARG A 306 5.80 -22.67 -10.69
C ARG A 306 5.84 -21.23 -11.21
N LEU A 307 5.81 -20.24 -10.32
CA LEU A 307 5.91 -18.84 -10.71
C LEU A 307 7.29 -18.54 -11.33
N ARG A 308 8.36 -19.07 -10.76
CA ARG A 308 9.71 -18.96 -11.31
C ARG A 308 9.81 -19.55 -12.71
N ALA A 309 9.19 -20.70 -12.93
CA ALA A 309 9.15 -21.34 -14.24
C ALA A 309 8.42 -20.48 -15.28
N GLU A 310 7.27 -19.87 -14.92
CA GLU A 310 6.56 -18.92 -15.79
C GLU A 310 7.43 -17.72 -16.15
N LEU A 311 8.10 -17.10 -15.17
CA LEU A 311 8.96 -15.95 -15.38
C LEU A 311 10.20 -16.26 -16.24
N ARG A 312 10.81 -17.45 -16.07
CA ARG A 312 11.91 -17.91 -16.89
C ARG A 312 11.47 -18.19 -18.33
N ALA A 313 10.36 -18.89 -18.51
CA ALA A 313 9.80 -19.14 -19.85
C ALA A 313 9.47 -17.84 -20.58
N PHE A 314 8.98 -16.82 -19.87
CA PHE A 314 8.74 -15.50 -20.43
C PHE A 314 10.04 -14.84 -20.95
N THR A 315 11.12 -14.89 -20.18
CA THR A 315 12.43 -14.37 -20.63
C THR A 315 12.99 -15.18 -21.81
N GLU A 316 12.92 -16.52 -21.76
CA GLU A 316 13.36 -17.42 -22.83
C GLU A 316 12.58 -17.26 -24.13
N ALA A 317 11.33 -16.76 -24.07
CA ALA A 317 10.52 -16.42 -25.24
C ALA A 317 10.96 -15.12 -25.95
N GLY A 318 12.06 -14.50 -25.52
CA GLY A 318 12.64 -13.30 -26.15
C GLY A 318 12.17 -11.98 -25.56
N HIS A 319 11.61 -12.00 -24.35
CA HIS A 319 11.28 -10.79 -23.61
C HIS A 319 12.46 -10.36 -22.73
N ASP A 320 13.56 -10.00 -23.39
CA ASP A 320 14.77 -9.53 -22.70
C ASP A 320 14.54 -8.15 -22.07
N ILE A 321 15.20 -7.92 -20.93
CA ILE A 321 15.17 -6.62 -20.25
C ILE A 321 16.08 -5.66 -21.02
N PRO A 322 15.53 -4.55 -21.57
CA PRO A 322 16.31 -3.58 -22.31
C PRO A 322 17.41 -2.94 -21.45
N SER A 323 18.60 -2.77 -22.02
CA SER A 323 19.72 -2.08 -21.36
C SER A 323 19.59 -0.56 -21.40
N ASP A 324 18.95 -0.04 -22.47
CA ASP A 324 18.70 1.39 -22.66
C ASP A 324 17.36 1.77 -22.00
N PRO A 325 17.33 2.68 -20.99
CA PRO A 325 16.10 3.13 -20.35
C PRO A 325 15.09 3.79 -21.31
N GLU A 326 15.55 4.30 -22.45
CA GLU A 326 14.70 4.95 -23.47
C GLU A 326 14.25 3.99 -24.58
N SER A 327 14.63 2.72 -24.52
CA SER A 327 14.23 1.71 -25.53
C SER A 327 12.70 1.57 -25.61
N PRO A 328 12.13 1.52 -26.83
CA PRO A 328 10.72 1.21 -27.01
C PRO A 328 10.35 -0.22 -26.55
N ASP A 329 11.34 -1.11 -26.42
CA ASP A 329 11.14 -2.52 -26.03
C ASP A 329 10.61 -2.66 -24.58
N TRP A 330 10.78 -1.65 -23.73
CA TRP A 330 10.15 -1.61 -22.42
C TRP A 330 8.64 -1.76 -22.48
N GLN A 331 8.00 -1.24 -23.54
CA GLN A 331 6.57 -1.38 -23.71
C GLN A 331 6.19 -2.83 -24.05
N ASN A 332 6.98 -3.51 -24.88
CA ASN A 332 6.76 -4.91 -25.22
C ASN A 332 6.97 -5.81 -24.00
N LEU A 333 8.07 -5.59 -23.27
CA LEU A 333 8.36 -6.30 -22.02
C LEU A 333 7.20 -6.13 -21.02
N TRP A 334 6.74 -4.90 -20.80
CA TRP A 334 5.65 -4.65 -19.88
C TRP A 334 4.35 -5.33 -20.31
N SER A 335 3.97 -5.22 -21.58
CA SER A 335 2.72 -5.80 -22.08
C SER A 335 2.70 -7.32 -21.87
N GLY A 336 3.79 -8.01 -22.19
CA GLY A 336 3.89 -9.45 -21.96
C GLY A 336 3.91 -9.81 -20.47
N LEU A 337 4.65 -9.08 -19.65
CA LEU A 337 4.70 -9.31 -18.19
C LEU A 337 3.32 -9.07 -17.54
N ASP A 338 2.55 -8.11 -18.04
CA ASP A 338 1.22 -7.79 -17.52
C ASP A 338 0.19 -8.89 -17.82
N GLU A 339 0.41 -9.66 -18.88
CA GLU A 339 -0.47 -10.76 -19.33
C GLU A 339 -0.14 -12.10 -18.66
N LEU A 340 0.97 -12.26 -17.92
CA LEU A 340 1.35 -13.52 -17.28
C LEU A 340 0.27 -13.97 -16.26
N PRO A 341 -0.41 -15.10 -16.50
CA PRO A 341 -1.60 -15.46 -15.74
C PRO A 341 -1.24 -15.83 -14.29
N PHE A 342 -0.21 -16.64 -14.08
CA PHE A 342 0.12 -17.10 -12.74
C PHE A 342 0.76 -16.01 -11.88
N LEU A 343 1.57 -15.14 -12.46
CA LEU A 343 2.07 -13.92 -11.80
C LEU A 343 0.90 -13.04 -11.32
N ASN A 344 -0.09 -12.85 -12.17
CA ASN A 344 -1.31 -12.11 -11.81
C ASN A 344 -2.05 -12.78 -10.66
N ASN A 345 -2.21 -14.09 -10.71
CA ASN A 345 -2.94 -14.86 -9.71
C ASN A 345 -2.26 -14.80 -8.33
N VAL A 346 -0.92 -14.89 -8.27
CA VAL A 346 -0.13 -14.78 -7.04
C VAL A 346 -0.29 -13.40 -6.40
N ILE A 347 -0.21 -12.32 -7.20
CA ILE A 347 -0.39 -10.95 -6.71
C ILE A 347 -1.82 -10.75 -6.19
N ARG A 348 -2.83 -11.15 -6.97
CA ARG A 348 -4.25 -11.04 -6.58
C ARG A 348 -4.54 -11.78 -5.28
N GLU A 349 -4.05 -13.02 -5.16
CA GLU A 349 -4.30 -13.86 -4.00
C GLU A 349 -3.64 -13.28 -2.73
N THR A 350 -2.42 -12.78 -2.83
CA THR A 350 -1.76 -12.13 -1.70
C THR A 350 -2.51 -10.88 -1.25
N LEU A 351 -2.88 -10.01 -2.21
CA LEU A 351 -3.63 -8.78 -1.91
C LEU A 351 -5.03 -9.07 -1.38
N ARG A 352 -5.65 -10.18 -1.76
CA ARG A 352 -6.92 -10.65 -1.20
C ARG A 352 -6.74 -11.05 0.27
N LEU A 353 -5.77 -11.90 0.57
CA LEU A 353 -5.56 -12.47 1.90
C LEU A 353 -5.04 -11.47 2.92
N ILE A 354 -4.09 -10.62 2.49
CA ILE A 354 -3.41 -9.65 3.36
C ILE A 354 -3.32 -8.29 2.63
N PRO A 355 -4.46 -7.58 2.53
CA PRO A 355 -4.45 -6.23 1.98
C PRO A 355 -3.63 -5.30 2.86
N PRO A 356 -2.73 -4.46 2.32
CA PRO A 356 -1.99 -3.48 3.10
C PRO A 356 -2.88 -2.56 3.93
N VAL A 357 -4.02 -2.14 3.38
CA VAL A 357 -5.07 -1.42 4.13
C VAL A 357 -6.17 -2.42 4.51
N HIS A 358 -6.22 -2.81 5.77
CA HIS A 358 -7.12 -3.86 6.27
C HIS A 358 -8.57 -3.40 6.49
N SER A 359 -8.78 -2.11 6.72
CA SER A 359 -10.11 -1.54 6.95
C SER A 359 -10.14 -0.03 6.69
N SER A 360 -11.34 0.49 6.56
CA SER A 360 -11.60 1.93 6.47
C SER A 360 -12.85 2.28 7.25
N ILE A 361 -13.02 3.57 7.59
CA ILE A 361 -14.18 4.08 8.30
C ILE A 361 -14.82 5.20 7.48
N ARG A 362 -16.14 5.25 7.49
CA ARG A 362 -16.93 6.35 6.96
C ARG A 362 -17.85 6.90 8.03
N VAL A 363 -18.33 8.11 7.83
CA VAL A 363 -19.38 8.73 8.66
C VAL A 363 -20.47 9.25 7.74
N ALA A 364 -21.73 9.00 8.10
CA ALA A 364 -22.87 9.57 7.38
C ALA A 364 -22.93 11.08 7.64
N VAL A 365 -23.08 11.89 6.60
CA VAL A 365 -23.17 13.36 6.71
C VAL A 365 -24.62 13.85 6.78
N GLU A 366 -25.57 12.97 6.52
CA GLU A 366 -27.02 13.21 6.65
C GLU A 366 -27.75 11.90 6.94
N ASP A 367 -28.99 11.99 7.38
CA ASP A 367 -29.88 10.84 7.56
C ASP A 367 -30.19 10.19 6.21
N GLY A 368 -30.21 8.85 6.18
CA GLY A 368 -30.48 8.13 4.94
C GLY A 368 -30.74 6.65 5.14
N VAL A 369 -30.83 5.93 4.03
CA VAL A 369 -31.00 4.49 4.00
C VAL A 369 -29.90 3.87 3.14
N ILE A 370 -29.13 2.95 3.70
CA ILE A 370 -28.15 2.16 2.99
C ILE A 370 -28.83 0.88 2.49
N PRO A 371 -28.92 0.63 1.18
CA PRO A 371 -29.54 -0.58 0.64
C PRO A 371 -28.74 -1.83 0.99
N THR A 372 -29.41 -2.99 1.08
CA THR A 372 -28.79 -4.28 1.37
C THR A 372 -29.20 -5.35 0.35
N VAL A 373 -28.38 -6.39 0.17
CA VAL A 373 -28.73 -7.55 -0.67
C VAL A 373 -29.94 -8.27 -0.06
N ASP A 374 -29.82 -8.63 1.21
CA ASP A 374 -30.83 -9.42 1.89
C ASP A 374 -31.80 -8.54 2.68
N ALA A 375 -33.02 -9.04 2.81
CA ALA A 375 -34.02 -8.46 3.68
C ALA A 375 -33.58 -8.58 5.15
N ILE A 376 -33.65 -7.47 5.87
CA ILE A 376 -33.35 -7.40 7.31
C ILE A 376 -34.66 -7.61 8.11
N LYS A 377 -34.71 -8.66 8.88
CA LYS A 377 -35.81 -8.90 9.80
C LYS A 377 -35.59 -8.08 11.08
N MET A 378 -36.45 -7.13 11.28
CA MET A 378 -36.42 -6.25 12.46
C MET A 378 -36.97 -6.96 13.70
N ARG A 379 -36.69 -6.42 14.89
CA ARG A 379 -37.16 -6.99 16.17
C ARG A 379 -38.71 -7.05 16.32
N ASP A 380 -39.38 -6.14 15.66
CA ASP A 380 -40.86 -6.07 15.63
C ASP A 380 -41.49 -7.03 14.60
N GLY A 381 -40.66 -7.81 13.88
CA GLY A 381 -41.10 -8.74 12.85
C GLY A 381 -41.25 -8.13 11.46
N SER A 382 -41.10 -6.81 11.30
CA SER A 382 -41.09 -6.16 9.99
C SER A 382 -39.83 -6.54 9.17
N VAL A 383 -39.94 -6.42 7.85
CA VAL A 383 -38.87 -6.71 6.92
C VAL A 383 -38.51 -5.43 6.16
N GLN A 384 -37.21 -5.11 6.13
CA GLN A 384 -36.68 -3.94 5.43
C GLN A 384 -35.55 -4.36 4.49
N TYR A 385 -35.46 -3.68 3.34
CA TYR A 385 -34.34 -3.84 2.36
C TYR A 385 -33.36 -2.66 2.44
N GLY A 386 -32.93 -2.34 3.65
CA GLY A 386 -31.99 -1.25 3.88
C GLY A 386 -31.82 -0.96 5.36
N ILE A 387 -30.75 -0.26 5.67
CA ILE A 387 -30.36 0.12 7.01
C ILE A 387 -30.56 1.63 7.15
N ASN A 388 -31.42 2.04 8.06
CA ASN A 388 -31.53 3.45 8.44
C ASN A 388 -30.24 3.89 9.12
N ILE A 389 -29.59 4.89 8.58
CA ILE A 389 -28.40 5.51 9.12
C ILE A 389 -28.69 6.96 9.46
N GLN A 390 -28.22 7.44 10.61
CA GLN A 390 -28.38 8.82 11.03
C GLN A 390 -27.10 9.62 10.77
N GLU A 391 -27.23 10.93 10.61
CA GLU A 391 -26.09 11.84 10.57
C GLU A 391 -25.14 11.59 11.75
N GLY A 392 -23.84 11.58 11.46
CA GLY A 392 -22.78 11.33 12.44
C GLY A 392 -22.56 9.86 12.79
N GLN A 393 -23.38 8.92 12.31
CA GLN A 393 -23.14 7.49 12.54
C GLN A 393 -21.99 6.97 11.67
N PHE A 394 -21.16 6.10 12.28
CA PHE A 394 -20.01 5.54 11.64
C PHE A 394 -20.32 4.22 10.91
N ILE A 395 -19.69 4.03 9.76
CA ILE A 395 -19.73 2.79 8.98
C ILE A 395 -18.32 2.24 8.91
N HIS A 396 -18.12 1.01 9.41
CA HIS A 396 -16.87 0.28 9.30
C HIS A 396 -16.87 -0.54 8.02
N VAL A 397 -15.86 -0.29 7.17
CA VAL A 397 -15.61 -1.01 5.92
C VAL A 397 -14.49 -2.03 6.17
N PRO A 398 -14.81 -3.31 6.41
CA PRO A 398 -13.85 -4.34 6.81
C PRO A 398 -13.20 -5.00 5.58
N ILE A 399 -12.23 -4.34 4.96
CA ILE A 399 -11.59 -4.76 3.70
C ILE A 399 -11.05 -6.18 3.79
N GLU A 400 -10.25 -6.47 4.82
CA GLU A 400 -9.68 -7.82 5.03
C GLU A 400 -10.77 -8.89 5.16
N SER A 401 -11.84 -8.60 5.91
CA SER A 401 -12.92 -9.55 6.13
C SER A 401 -13.72 -9.84 4.85
N MET A 402 -14.01 -8.80 4.07
CA MET A 402 -14.69 -8.94 2.78
C MET A 402 -13.89 -9.81 1.81
N ASN A 403 -12.59 -9.60 1.77
CA ASN A 403 -11.69 -10.33 0.87
C ASN A 403 -11.54 -11.81 1.25
N VAL A 404 -11.94 -12.23 2.44
CA VAL A 404 -11.82 -13.63 2.91
C VAL A 404 -13.12 -14.23 3.44
N ASP A 405 -14.28 -13.60 3.16
CA ASP A 405 -15.59 -14.12 3.54
C ASP A 405 -15.83 -15.50 2.90
N LYS A 406 -16.03 -16.52 3.72
CA LYS A 406 -16.27 -17.90 3.25
C LYS A 406 -17.54 -18.03 2.42
N GLY A 407 -18.56 -17.22 2.73
CA GLY A 407 -19.80 -17.19 1.95
C GLY A 407 -19.64 -16.66 0.53
N VAL A 408 -18.50 -15.99 0.26
CA VAL A 408 -18.15 -15.42 -1.04
C VAL A 408 -17.05 -16.22 -1.73
N TRP A 409 -15.96 -16.51 -1.01
CA TRP A 409 -14.72 -17.09 -1.56
C TRP A 409 -14.59 -18.60 -1.34
N GLY A 410 -15.56 -19.25 -0.66
CA GLY A 410 -15.53 -20.66 -0.32
C GLY A 410 -14.82 -20.97 1.00
N GLU A 411 -14.91 -22.23 1.44
CA GLU A 411 -14.40 -22.66 2.75
C GLU A 411 -12.88 -22.51 2.89
N ASP A 412 -12.13 -22.62 1.78
CA ASP A 412 -10.68 -22.43 1.73
C ASP A 412 -10.25 -20.97 1.59
N SER A 413 -11.15 -20.02 1.79
CA SER A 413 -10.94 -18.57 1.59
C SER A 413 -9.74 -17.99 2.37
N TRP A 414 -9.33 -18.65 3.46
CA TRP A 414 -8.17 -18.25 4.26
C TRP A 414 -6.85 -18.87 3.80
N SER A 415 -6.90 -19.81 2.85
CA SER A 415 -5.73 -20.48 2.30
C SER A 415 -5.15 -19.68 1.14
N PHE A 416 -3.81 -19.67 1.03
CA PHE A 416 -3.12 -19.08 -0.11
C PHE A 416 -3.22 -20.05 -1.30
N ASN A 417 -4.11 -19.76 -2.23
CA ASN A 417 -4.41 -20.57 -3.40
C ASN A 417 -4.52 -19.69 -4.66
N PRO A 418 -3.40 -19.43 -5.37
CA PRO A 418 -3.43 -18.64 -6.60
C PRO A 418 -4.29 -19.23 -7.73
N ASP A 419 -4.50 -20.54 -7.75
CA ASP A 419 -5.33 -21.22 -8.79
C ASP A 419 -6.83 -20.89 -8.63
N ARG A 420 -7.25 -20.34 -7.51
CA ARG A 420 -8.61 -19.81 -7.30
C ARG A 420 -9.04 -18.83 -8.38
N TRP A 421 -8.11 -18.06 -8.92
CA TRP A 421 -8.38 -17.00 -9.89
C TRP A 421 -8.69 -17.53 -11.30
N ASP A 422 -8.48 -18.81 -11.55
CA ASP A 422 -8.80 -19.46 -12.81
C ASP A 422 -10.29 -19.87 -12.87
N ASP A 423 -10.94 -20.07 -11.69
CA ASP A 423 -12.36 -20.42 -11.58
C ASP A 423 -12.96 -19.77 -10.30
N LEU A 424 -13.51 -18.57 -10.45
CA LEU A 424 -14.07 -17.79 -9.34
C LEU A 424 -15.52 -18.18 -9.06
N PRO A 425 -15.92 -18.31 -7.77
CA PRO A 425 -17.33 -18.41 -7.41
C PRO A 425 -18.15 -17.21 -7.92
N ASP A 426 -19.39 -17.44 -8.38
CA ASP A 426 -20.28 -16.38 -8.87
C ASP A 426 -20.46 -15.23 -7.86
N ALA A 427 -20.51 -15.54 -6.57
CA ALA A 427 -20.64 -14.57 -5.49
C ALA A 427 -19.47 -13.54 -5.42
N VAL A 428 -18.32 -13.86 -6.01
CA VAL A 428 -17.17 -12.94 -6.08
C VAL A 428 -17.46 -11.80 -7.07
N LEU A 429 -18.18 -12.08 -8.15
CA LEU A 429 -18.48 -11.11 -9.21
C LEU A 429 -19.33 -9.94 -8.70
N ASP A 430 -20.11 -10.16 -7.65
CA ASP A 430 -20.94 -9.15 -7.00
C ASP A 430 -20.19 -8.27 -6.01
N GLN A 431 -18.91 -8.54 -5.74
CA GLN A 431 -18.14 -7.78 -4.76
C GLN A 431 -17.73 -6.40 -5.30
N PRO A 432 -17.85 -5.32 -4.48
CA PRO A 432 -17.61 -3.95 -4.92
C PRO A 432 -16.13 -3.55 -4.93
N GLY A 433 -15.27 -4.25 -5.62
CA GLY A 433 -13.83 -3.96 -5.63
C GLY A 433 -13.32 -3.45 -6.97
N LEU A 434 -12.42 -2.45 -6.96
CA LEU A 434 -11.79 -1.96 -8.19
C LEU A 434 -10.84 -2.98 -8.80
N TYR A 435 -10.12 -3.73 -7.96
CA TYR A 435 -9.11 -4.69 -8.39
C TYR A 435 -9.62 -6.11 -8.21
N ASN A 436 -10.10 -6.70 -9.32
CA ASN A 436 -10.56 -8.09 -9.36
C ASN A 436 -11.54 -8.43 -8.22
N HIS A 437 -12.57 -7.60 -8.06
CA HIS A 437 -13.62 -7.81 -7.06
C HIS A 437 -13.14 -7.82 -5.59
N THR A 438 -11.92 -7.34 -5.31
CA THR A 438 -11.40 -7.15 -3.95
C THR A 438 -11.35 -5.69 -3.55
N LEU A 439 -11.51 -5.40 -2.27
CA LEU A 439 -11.41 -4.04 -1.75
C LEU A 439 -9.98 -3.58 -1.43
N SER A 440 -8.95 -4.33 -1.85
CA SER A 440 -7.54 -4.04 -1.54
C SER A 440 -7.06 -2.69 -2.11
N PHE A 441 -7.67 -2.23 -3.21
CA PHE A 441 -7.50 -0.87 -3.75
C PHE A 441 -8.75 0.00 -3.59
N SER A 442 -9.68 -0.40 -2.69
CA SER A 442 -10.96 0.26 -2.45
C SER A 442 -11.89 0.23 -3.68
N SER A 443 -12.92 1.08 -3.71
CA SER A 443 -13.89 1.20 -4.79
C SER A 443 -14.40 2.63 -4.90
N GLY A 444 -15.07 2.94 -6.03
CA GLY A 444 -15.73 4.22 -6.28
C GLY A 444 -14.76 5.40 -6.47
N PRO A 445 -15.23 6.64 -6.32
CA PRO A 445 -14.43 7.85 -6.57
C PRO A 445 -13.22 8.02 -5.65
N ARG A 446 -13.17 7.27 -4.55
CA ARG A 446 -12.07 7.24 -3.58
C ARG A 446 -11.13 6.05 -3.76
N ALA A 447 -11.28 5.28 -4.82
CA ALA A 447 -10.39 4.17 -5.15
C ALA A 447 -8.93 4.64 -5.32
N CYS A 448 -7.99 3.74 -5.09
CA CYS A 448 -6.57 4.02 -5.15
C CYS A 448 -6.16 4.58 -6.53
N ILE A 449 -5.53 5.76 -6.54
CA ILE A 449 -5.02 6.37 -7.77
C ILE A 449 -3.78 5.64 -8.28
N GLY A 450 -2.95 5.10 -7.37
CA GLY A 450 -1.69 4.44 -7.65
C GLY A 450 -1.81 2.93 -7.95
N MET A 451 -3.03 2.37 -8.08
CA MET A 451 -3.21 0.92 -8.29
C MET A 451 -2.34 0.37 -9.42
N LYS A 452 -2.36 1.01 -10.59
CA LYS A 452 -1.57 0.54 -11.75
C LYS A 452 -0.08 0.64 -11.50
N PHE A 453 0.37 1.73 -10.88
CA PHE A 453 1.78 1.92 -10.51
C PHE A 453 2.26 0.82 -9.56
N SER A 454 1.50 0.56 -8.50
CA SER A 454 1.81 -0.51 -7.53
C SER A 454 1.89 -1.89 -8.19
N VAL A 455 0.99 -2.20 -9.13
CA VAL A 455 1.01 -3.49 -9.86
C VAL A 455 2.24 -3.59 -10.77
N ILE A 456 2.62 -2.51 -11.47
CA ILE A 456 3.85 -2.45 -12.27
C ILE A 456 5.06 -2.75 -11.39
N GLU A 457 5.15 -2.06 -10.26
CA GLU A 457 6.25 -2.21 -9.32
C GLU A 457 6.34 -3.65 -8.79
N MET A 458 5.23 -4.22 -8.32
CA MET A 458 5.19 -5.61 -7.83
C MET A 458 5.66 -6.60 -8.90
N LYS A 459 5.18 -6.51 -10.13
CA LYS A 459 5.55 -7.43 -11.21
C LYS A 459 7.02 -7.32 -11.58
N SER A 460 7.55 -6.10 -11.69
CA SER A 460 8.96 -5.86 -12.00
C SER A 460 9.88 -6.43 -10.92
N PHE A 461 9.56 -6.20 -9.64
CA PHE A 461 10.33 -6.75 -8.53
C PHE A 461 10.26 -8.28 -8.48
N LEU A 462 9.08 -8.86 -8.62
CA LEU A 462 8.91 -10.31 -8.62
C LEU A 462 9.66 -10.96 -9.77
N HIS A 463 9.65 -10.37 -10.96
CA HIS A 463 10.42 -10.88 -12.09
C HIS A 463 11.91 -10.94 -11.74
N VAL A 464 12.50 -9.84 -11.27
CA VAL A 464 13.92 -9.79 -10.95
C VAL A 464 14.28 -10.69 -9.77
N LEU A 465 13.49 -10.65 -8.69
CA LEU A 465 13.85 -11.36 -7.46
C LEU A 465 13.68 -12.88 -7.61
N LEU A 466 12.59 -13.36 -8.21
CA LEU A 466 12.32 -14.80 -8.32
C LEU A 466 13.16 -15.50 -9.40
N THR A 467 13.68 -14.76 -10.38
CA THR A 467 14.61 -15.31 -11.37
C THR A 467 16.05 -15.40 -10.84
N ASN A 468 16.38 -14.72 -9.75
CA ASN A 468 17.71 -14.68 -9.16
C ASN A 468 17.81 -15.35 -7.78
N PHE A 469 16.69 -15.47 -7.04
CA PHE A 469 16.68 -15.98 -5.67
C PHE A 469 15.58 -17.00 -5.43
N ALA A 470 15.85 -17.89 -4.48
CA ALA A 470 14.84 -18.71 -3.80
C ALA A 470 14.67 -18.18 -2.37
N PHE A 471 13.44 -18.34 -1.86
CA PHE A 471 13.03 -17.84 -0.55
C PHE A 471 12.51 -18.98 0.29
N ASP A 472 13.00 -19.07 1.54
CA ASP A 472 12.55 -20.05 2.51
C ASP A 472 12.26 -19.40 3.86
N ARG A 473 11.31 -19.97 4.60
CA ARG A 473 10.99 -19.50 5.96
C ARG A 473 11.93 -20.11 6.97
N ASP A 474 12.22 -19.35 8.02
CA ASP A 474 12.75 -19.92 9.25
C ASP A 474 11.60 -20.58 10.04
N GLU A 475 11.63 -21.90 10.17
CA GLU A 475 10.61 -22.64 10.94
C GLU A 475 10.64 -22.31 12.44
N GLY A 476 11.77 -21.82 12.95
CA GLY A 476 11.94 -21.37 14.34
C GLY A 476 11.32 -20.01 14.62
N GLU A 477 10.98 -19.20 13.60
CA GLU A 477 10.40 -17.88 13.74
C GLU A 477 8.98 -17.79 13.18
N ARG A 478 8.03 -17.50 14.05
CA ARG A 478 6.64 -17.29 13.65
C ARG A 478 6.43 -15.83 13.27
N ILE A 479 6.12 -15.57 12.00
CA ILE A 479 5.72 -14.25 11.50
C ILE A 479 4.19 -14.16 11.49
N PHE A 480 3.62 -13.06 11.96
CA PHE A 480 2.19 -12.80 11.96
C PHE A 480 1.86 -11.41 11.43
N ALA A 481 0.68 -11.28 10.85
CA ALA A 481 0.15 -10.02 10.38
C ALA A 481 -0.48 -9.23 11.55
N ALA A 482 -0.05 -8.00 11.75
CA ALA A 482 -0.65 -7.10 12.72
C ALA A 482 -1.32 -5.91 12.00
N ASN A 483 -2.62 -5.74 12.28
CA ASN A 483 -3.42 -4.65 11.74
C ASN A 483 -3.23 -3.39 12.60
N VAL A 484 -2.30 -2.56 12.20
CA VAL A 484 -2.00 -1.28 12.86
C VAL A 484 -2.57 -0.14 12.03
N VAL A 485 -1.75 0.75 11.47
CA VAL A 485 -2.17 1.67 10.41
C VAL A 485 -2.32 0.90 9.09
N LEU A 486 -1.32 0.06 8.81
CA LEU A 486 -1.30 -0.90 7.70
C LEU A 486 -1.10 -2.32 8.26
N THR A 487 -1.32 -3.33 7.42
CA THR A 487 -1.10 -4.74 7.78
C THR A 487 0.38 -5.10 7.68
N ARG A 488 1.09 -5.05 8.82
CA ARG A 488 2.54 -5.24 8.90
C ARG A 488 2.94 -6.61 9.41
N PRO A 489 4.07 -7.17 8.93
CA PRO A 489 4.64 -8.40 9.49
C PRO A 489 5.40 -8.12 10.80
N TYR A 490 5.23 -8.99 11.78
CA TYR A 490 5.96 -8.98 13.04
C TYR A 490 6.43 -10.38 13.40
N VAL A 491 7.63 -10.47 13.97
CA VAL A 491 8.15 -11.72 14.53
C VAL A 491 7.60 -11.89 15.95
N ALA A 492 7.06 -13.08 16.23
CA ALA A 492 6.52 -13.41 17.56
C ALA A 492 7.59 -13.24 18.64
N GLY A 493 7.27 -12.51 19.70
CA GLY A 493 8.18 -12.18 20.78
C GLY A 493 9.10 -10.98 20.54
N LYS A 494 9.12 -10.41 19.31
CA LYS A 494 9.98 -9.28 18.92
C LYS A 494 9.20 -8.03 18.49
N PHE A 495 7.98 -7.87 18.97
CA PHE A 495 7.09 -6.76 18.55
C PHE A 495 7.72 -5.36 18.75
N ILE A 496 8.52 -5.20 19.82
CA ILE A 496 9.20 -3.93 20.16
C ILE A 496 10.30 -3.58 19.14
N GLU A 497 10.84 -4.58 18.43
CA GLU A 497 11.88 -4.37 17.42
C GLU A 497 11.30 -3.79 16.10
N GLY A 498 9.98 -3.64 16.01
CA GLY A 498 9.31 -3.11 14.81
C GLY A 498 8.89 -4.18 13.82
N SER A 499 8.45 -3.72 12.64
CA SER A 499 8.00 -4.57 11.55
C SER A 499 9.18 -5.29 10.89
N GLN A 500 9.12 -6.62 10.80
CA GLN A 500 10.18 -7.48 10.27
C GLN A 500 9.61 -8.69 9.55
N CYS A 501 10.28 -9.11 8.47
CA CYS A 501 9.99 -10.35 7.76
C CYS A 501 11.30 -11.07 7.38
N PRO A 502 11.97 -11.73 8.35
CA PRO A 502 13.21 -12.45 8.06
C PRO A 502 12.91 -13.72 7.25
N LEU A 503 13.57 -13.85 6.10
CA LEU A 503 13.54 -15.03 5.24
C LEU A 503 14.96 -15.48 4.92
N TYR A 504 15.16 -16.76 4.68
CA TYR A 504 16.37 -17.24 4.02
C TYR A 504 16.28 -16.93 2.53
N VAL A 505 17.30 -16.28 2.01
CA VAL A 505 17.43 -15.88 0.60
C VAL A 505 18.66 -16.56 0.04
N SER A 506 18.45 -17.46 -0.92
CA SER A 506 19.51 -18.22 -1.59
C SER A 506 19.57 -17.89 -3.08
N ARG A 507 20.81 -17.89 -3.65
CA ARG A 507 21.01 -17.75 -5.10
C ARG A 507 20.61 -19.01 -5.83
N ILE A 508 20.09 -18.84 -7.06
CA ILE A 508 19.65 -19.94 -7.93
C ILE A 508 20.33 -19.85 -9.30
#